data_9aeeff87328a035de2df869adcee1455
#
_entry.id   9aeeff87328a035de2df869adcee1455
#
_cell.length_a   1.000
_cell.length_b   1.000
_cell.length_c   1.000
_cell.angle_alpha   90.00
_cell.angle_beta   90.00
_cell.angle_gamma   90.00
#
_symmetry.space_group_name_H-M   'P 1'
#
loop_
_entity.id
_entity.type
_entity.pdbx_description
1 polymer ?
#
loop_
_entity_poly.entity_id
_entity_poly.type
_entity_poly.pdbx_seq_one_letter_code
_entity_poly.pdbx_strand_id
1 'polypeptide(L)'
;MSAYRRKRRGGNIRKALWILLILLTLGALQQTLWPNARLSWTAQAEKEAIGIIVPPPGDYAEEVLTAVGSYYGSPDISMNMGQPLFTEEDRQLGEQHETEGYESYADLDALGRCGPAFAVLTKATMPTEKRESIGDVRPSGWHTVRYDDLIEDKYLYNRCHLIAYMLSGENANPQNLITGTRYLNISGMLPYEKRVADYIENGGGAVLYRATPVFLGDDLLARGVELEAEALRDPEFSFHVFLYNVQPGVRIDYASGQSKREA
;
A
#
# COMPACT_ATOMS: atom_id res chain seq x y z
N MET A 1 -48.42 -46.12 13.43
CA MET A 1 -48.65 -45.46 12.12
C MET A 1 -48.19 -43.99 12.21
N SER A 2 -47.02 -43.69 11.70
CA SER A 2 -46.42 -42.35 11.77
C SER A 2 -46.46 -41.73 10.36
N ALA A 3 -47.13 -40.59 10.23
CA ALA A 3 -47.25 -39.85 8.97
C ALA A 3 -46.08 -38.87 8.84
N TYR A 4 -45.19 -39.14 7.89
CA TYR A 4 -44.04 -38.32 7.54
C TYR A 4 -44.45 -37.10 6.70
N ARG A 5 -44.39 -35.92 7.27
CA ARG A 5 -44.75 -34.65 6.60
C ARG A 5 -43.58 -34.13 5.72
N ARG A 6 -43.71 -34.24 4.41
CA ARG A 6 -42.81 -33.71 3.39
C ARG A 6 -42.82 -32.15 3.40
N LYS A 7 -41.76 -31.50 3.84
CA LYS A 7 -41.60 -30.07 3.82
C LYS A 7 -41.26 -29.57 2.39
N ARG A 8 -42.10 -28.69 1.85
CA ARG A 8 -41.95 -28.09 0.51
C ARG A 8 -40.67 -27.24 0.38
N ARG A 9 -39.74 -27.64 -0.47
CA ARG A 9 -38.49 -26.93 -0.85
C ARG A 9 -38.68 -25.89 -1.99
N GLY A 10 -39.89 -25.40 -2.28
CA GLY A 10 -40.20 -24.55 -3.44
C GLY A 10 -40.01 -23.03 -3.24
N GLY A 11 -39.78 -22.54 -2.01
CA GLY A 11 -39.74 -21.11 -1.73
C GLY A 11 -38.42 -20.39 -2.08
N ASN A 12 -37.29 -21.07 -1.98
CA ASN A 12 -35.99 -20.45 -2.12
C ASN A 12 -35.55 -20.30 -3.58
N ILE A 13 -35.96 -21.19 -4.46
CA ILE A 13 -35.61 -21.13 -5.90
C ILE A 13 -36.29 -19.93 -6.58
N ARG A 14 -37.56 -19.65 -6.22
CA ARG A 14 -38.27 -18.47 -6.77
C ARG A 14 -37.66 -17.15 -6.31
N LYS A 15 -37.22 -17.05 -5.05
CA LYS A 15 -36.52 -15.86 -4.53
C LYS A 15 -35.17 -15.66 -5.21
N ALA A 16 -34.39 -16.73 -5.43
CA ALA A 16 -33.12 -16.66 -6.14
C ALA A 16 -33.29 -16.24 -7.60
N LEU A 17 -34.32 -16.71 -8.30
CA LEU A 17 -34.67 -16.31 -9.67
C LEU A 17 -35.08 -14.83 -9.76
N TRP A 18 -35.84 -14.33 -8.78
CA TRP A 18 -36.21 -12.92 -8.72
C TRP A 18 -35.01 -11.99 -8.47
N ILE A 19 -34.08 -12.39 -7.59
CA ILE A 19 -32.84 -11.64 -7.34
C ILE A 19 -31.97 -11.62 -8.60
N LEU A 20 -31.84 -12.74 -9.30
CA LEU A 20 -31.09 -12.84 -10.56
C LEU A 20 -31.70 -11.94 -11.66
N LEU A 21 -33.04 -11.91 -11.75
CA LEU A 21 -33.76 -11.07 -12.72
C LEU A 21 -33.58 -9.57 -12.42
N ILE A 22 -33.61 -9.18 -11.14
CA ILE A 22 -33.37 -7.79 -10.70
C ILE A 22 -31.92 -7.38 -11.00
N LEU A 23 -30.94 -8.25 -10.75
CA LEU A 23 -29.53 -7.99 -11.06
C LEU A 23 -29.30 -7.86 -12.57
N LEU A 24 -29.95 -8.69 -13.39
CA LEU A 24 -29.88 -8.59 -14.86
C LEU A 24 -30.56 -7.34 -15.41
N THR A 25 -31.70 -6.91 -14.83
CA THR A 25 -32.36 -5.67 -15.25
C THR A 25 -31.64 -4.41 -14.80
N LEU A 26 -31.08 -4.40 -13.61
CA LEU A 26 -30.20 -3.32 -13.13
C LEU A 26 -28.92 -3.23 -13.97
N GLY A 27 -28.32 -4.36 -14.36
CA GLY A 27 -27.18 -4.41 -15.25
C GLY A 27 -27.49 -3.88 -16.66
N ALA A 28 -28.69 -4.16 -17.20
CA ALA A 28 -29.12 -3.66 -18.49
C ALA A 28 -29.45 -2.16 -18.48
N LEU A 29 -30.04 -1.65 -17.39
CA LEU A 29 -30.30 -0.21 -17.22
C LEU A 29 -28.99 0.60 -17.06
N GLN A 30 -27.99 0.05 -16.39
CA GLN A 30 -26.68 0.66 -16.22
C GLN A 30 -25.91 0.75 -17.55
N GLN A 31 -26.14 -0.19 -18.50
CA GLN A 31 -25.54 -0.15 -19.84
C GLN A 31 -26.05 0.97 -20.71
N THR A 32 -27.32 1.39 -20.53
CA THR A 32 -27.94 2.45 -21.32
C THR A 32 -27.66 3.85 -20.78
N LEU A 33 -27.38 3.96 -19.47
CA LEU A 33 -27.18 5.25 -18.80
C LEU A 33 -25.71 5.66 -18.68
N TRP A 34 -24.77 4.70 -18.65
CA TRP A 34 -23.32 4.94 -18.55
C TRP A 34 -22.51 3.95 -19.38
N PRO A 35 -22.42 4.14 -20.69
CA PRO A 35 -21.69 3.20 -21.57
C PRO A 35 -20.18 3.14 -21.28
N ASN A 36 -19.59 4.18 -20.69
CA ASN A 36 -18.15 4.25 -20.40
C ASN A 36 -17.76 3.72 -19.01
N ALA A 37 -18.73 3.51 -18.10
CA ALA A 37 -18.43 3.01 -16.75
C ALA A 37 -17.97 1.53 -16.75
N ARG A 38 -18.45 0.73 -17.71
CA ARG A 38 -18.07 -0.69 -17.82
C ARG A 38 -16.63 -0.93 -18.27
N LEU A 39 -16.09 -0.06 -19.11
CA LEU A 39 -14.71 -0.21 -19.60
C LEU A 39 -13.69 0.00 -18.49
N SER A 40 -13.99 0.85 -17.50
CA SER A 40 -13.11 1.06 -16.35
C SER A 40 -13.14 -0.13 -15.38
N TRP A 41 -14.32 -0.70 -15.06
CA TRP A 41 -14.46 -1.82 -14.14
C TRP A 41 -13.90 -3.15 -14.69
N THR A 42 -14.09 -3.43 -15.99
CA THR A 42 -13.53 -4.64 -16.60
C THR A 42 -12.01 -4.55 -16.75
N ALA A 43 -11.48 -3.38 -17.12
CA ALA A 43 -10.03 -3.16 -17.20
C ALA A 43 -9.38 -3.21 -15.81
N GLN A 44 -10.07 -2.74 -14.77
CA GLN A 44 -9.66 -2.84 -13.38
C GLN A 44 -9.62 -4.31 -12.92
N ALA A 45 -10.74 -5.04 -13.12
CA ALA A 45 -10.84 -6.47 -12.77
C ALA A 45 -9.86 -7.36 -13.56
N GLU A 46 -9.58 -7.01 -14.83
CA GLU A 46 -8.58 -7.72 -15.63
C GLU A 46 -7.15 -7.42 -15.13
N LYS A 47 -6.88 -6.20 -14.70
CA LYS A 47 -5.57 -5.83 -14.11
C LYS A 47 -5.36 -6.52 -12.76
N GLU A 48 -6.39 -6.55 -11.90
CA GLU A 48 -6.37 -7.28 -10.62
C GLU A 48 -6.14 -8.79 -10.84
N ALA A 49 -6.80 -9.39 -11.85
CA ALA A 49 -6.66 -10.82 -12.19
C ALA A 49 -5.25 -11.23 -12.66
N ILE A 50 -4.41 -10.28 -13.10
CA ILE A 50 -3.03 -10.52 -13.54
C ILE A 50 -1.99 -9.99 -12.53
N GLY A 51 -2.41 -9.68 -11.30
CA GLY A 51 -1.52 -9.21 -10.22
C GLY A 51 -0.98 -7.79 -10.42
N ILE A 52 -1.62 -6.98 -11.26
CA ILE A 52 -1.26 -5.56 -11.41
C ILE A 52 -1.86 -4.78 -10.25
N ILE A 53 -1.02 -4.09 -9.49
CA ILE A 53 -1.47 -3.18 -8.44
C ILE A 53 -2.27 -2.04 -9.05
N VAL A 54 -3.52 -1.89 -8.61
CA VAL A 54 -4.39 -0.80 -9.00
C VAL A 54 -4.26 0.33 -7.97
N PRO A 55 -4.03 1.58 -8.40
CA PRO A 55 -4.06 2.70 -7.48
C PRO A 55 -5.40 2.77 -6.72
N PRO A 56 -5.38 3.13 -5.42
CA PRO A 56 -6.60 3.27 -4.64
C PRO A 56 -7.54 4.32 -5.22
N PRO A 57 -8.86 4.27 -4.90
CA PRO A 57 -9.85 5.25 -5.34
C PRO A 57 -9.46 6.69 -5.02
N GLY A 58 -9.99 7.67 -5.75
CA GLY A 58 -9.61 9.07 -5.59
C GLY A 58 -9.94 9.70 -4.23
N ASP A 59 -10.89 9.14 -3.48
CA ASP A 59 -11.29 9.52 -2.11
C ASP A 59 -10.49 8.81 -1.01
N TYR A 60 -9.74 7.76 -1.36
CA TYR A 60 -8.93 6.96 -0.43
C TYR A 60 -8.02 7.81 0.48
N ALA A 61 -7.33 8.79 -0.09
CA ALA A 61 -6.40 9.62 0.69
C ALA A 61 -7.13 10.44 1.77
N GLU A 62 -8.31 11.00 1.44
CA GLU A 62 -9.13 11.76 2.40
C GLU A 62 -9.68 10.85 3.51
N GLU A 63 -10.09 9.63 3.17
CA GLU A 63 -10.57 8.64 4.14
C GLU A 63 -9.45 8.23 5.10
N VAL A 64 -8.28 7.86 4.60
CA VAL A 64 -7.13 7.50 5.42
C VAL A 64 -6.70 8.66 6.31
N LEU A 65 -6.51 9.86 5.74
CA LEU A 65 -6.04 11.03 6.51
C LEU A 65 -7.08 11.50 7.55
N THR A 66 -8.37 11.29 7.29
CA THR A 66 -9.42 11.54 8.28
C THR A 66 -9.35 10.54 9.43
N ALA A 67 -9.11 9.27 9.13
CA ALA A 67 -9.04 8.21 10.13
C ALA A 67 -7.80 8.35 11.04
N VAL A 68 -6.63 8.66 10.46
CA VAL A 68 -5.37 8.78 11.23
C VAL A 68 -5.20 10.13 11.91
N GLY A 69 -5.86 11.18 11.42
CA GLY A 69 -5.76 12.55 11.94
C GLY A 69 -4.37 13.17 11.78
N SER A 70 -4.14 14.25 12.51
CA SER A 70 -2.87 14.98 12.49
C SER A 70 -1.79 14.26 13.28
N TYR A 71 -0.53 14.46 12.88
CA TYR A 71 0.64 14.01 13.64
C TYR A 71 0.57 14.48 15.10
N TYR A 72 0.78 13.56 16.04
CA TYR A 72 0.62 13.78 17.49
C TYR A 72 1.89 13.46 18.31
N GLY A 73 3.05 13.32 17.65
CA GLY A 73 4.34 13.07 18.30
C GLY A 73 4.88 11.64 18.16
N SER A 74 4.08 10.68 17.61
CA SER A 74 4.55 9.36 17.22
C SER A 74 4.78 9.28 15.71
N PRO A 75 5.82 8.56 15.23
CA PRO A 75 6.06 8.40 13.79
C PRO A 75 4.95 7.61 13.09
N ASP A 76 4.18 6.86 13.84
CA ASP A 76 3.19 5.91 13.34
C ASP A 76 1.88 5.94 14.13
N ILE A 77 0.84 5.40 13.52
CA ILE A 77 -0.43 5.07 14.17
C ILE A 77 -0.92 3.72 13.64
N SER A 78 -1.39 2.85 14.54
CA SER A 78 -2.00 1.58 14.15
C SER A 78 -3.33 1.82 13.42
N MET A 79 -3.52 1.15 12.30
CA MET A 79 -4.74 1.14 11.53
C MET A 79 -5.44 -0.22 11.69
N ASN A 80 -6.77 -0.23 11.56
CA ASN A 80 -7.58 -1.46 11.59
C ASN A 80 -7.15 -2.44 12.71
N MET A 81 -6.84 -1.91 13.90
CA MET A 81 -6.35 -2.71 15.04
C MET A 81 -5.10 -3.57 14.72
N GLY A 82 -4.28 -3.12 13.77
CA GLY A 82 -3.09 -3.82 13.30
C GLY A 82 -3.35 -4.96 12.30
N GLN A 83 -4.59 -5.12 11.83
CA GLN A 83 -4.97 -6.17 10.90
C GLN A 83 -4.83 -5.67 9.46
N PRO A 84 -3.98 -6.29 8.62
CA PRO A 84 -3.84 -5.97 7.20
C PRO A 84 -5.12 -6.21 6.41
N LEU A 85 -5.25 -5.51 5.29
CA LEU A 85 -6.40 -5.59 4.38
C LEU A 85 -6.07 -6.38 3.09
N PHE A 86 -5.18 -7.37 3.18
CA PHE A 86 -4.91 -8.24 2.04
C PHE A 86 -6.14 -9.02 1.64
N THR A 87 -6.40 -9.09 0.34
CA THR A 87 -7.50 -9.87 -0.23
C THR A 87 -7.16 -11.36 -0.29
N GLU A 88 -8.14 -12.17 -0.63
CA GLU A 88 -7.90 -13.59 -0.87
C GLU A 88 -7.00 -13.80 -2.10
N GLU A 89 -7.14 -12.93 -3.11
CA GLU A 89 -6.28 -12.92 -4.31
C GLU A 89 -4.83 -12.58 -3.95
N ASP A 90 -4.60 -11.61 -3.05
CA ASP A 90 -3.26 -11.28 -2.55
C ASP A 90 -2.62 -12.50 -1.86
N ARG A 91 -3.39 -13.24 -1.03
CA ARG A 91 -2.92 -14.44 -0.35
C ARG A 91 -2.63 -15.59 -1.31
N GLN A 92 -3.50 -15.80 -2.31
CA GLN A 92 -3.25 -16.79 -3.36
C GLN A 92 -2.00 -16.47 -4.17
N LEU A 93 -1.76 -15.20 -4.50
CA LEU A 93 -0.53 -14.76 -5.13
C LEU A 93 0.68 -15.03 -4.21
N GLY A 94 0.53 -14.77 -2.92
CA GLY A 94 1.52 -15.11 -1.90
C GLY A 94 1.87 -16.60 -1.88
N GLU A 95 0.87 -17.46 -1.91
CA GLU A 95 1.08 -18.93 -1.95
C GLU A 95 1.76 -19.40 -3.23
N GLN A 96 1.43 -18.79 -4.38
CA GLN A 96 2.06 -19.10 -5.66
C GLN A 96 3.55 -18.74 -5.69
N HIS A 97 3.93 -17.69 -4.97
CA HIS A 97 5.30 -17.14 -4.94
C HIS A 97 6.00 -17.32 -3.59
N GLU A 98 5.53 -18.24 -2.75
CA GLU A 98 6.04 -18.46 -1.39
C GLU A 98 7.55 -18.77 -1.33
N THR A 99 8.13 -19.29 -2.41
CA THR A 99 9.53 -19.69 -2.47
C THR A 99 10.44 -18.64 -3.11
N GLU A 100 10.11 -18.22 -4.33
CA GLU A 100 10.94 -17.31 -5.14
C GLU A 100 10.66 -15.84 -4.83
N GLY A 101 9.49 -15.53 -4.26
CA GLY A 101 9.02 -14.16 -4.04
C GLY A 101 8.41 -13.52 -5.28
N TYR A 102 7.83 -12.34 -5.08
CA TYR A 102 7.19 -11.55 -6.13
C TYR A 102 7.20 -10.07 -5.74
N GLU A 103 7.32 -9.19 -6.74
CA GLU A 103 7.25 -7.75 -6.56
C GLU A 103 6.42 -7.11 -7.67
N SER A 104 5.63 -6.11 -7.31
CA SER A 104 4.85 -5.32 -8.25
C SER A 104 4.80 -3.86 -7.79
N TYR A 105 4.94 -2.96 -8.74
CA TYR A 105 4.96 -1.52 -8.51
C TYR A 105 3.95 -0.87 -9.44
N ALA A 106 3.05 -0.05 -8.89
CA ALA A 106 2.12 0.71 -9.70
C ALA A 106 2.86 1.72 -10.58
N ASP A 107 2.32 1.98 -11.77
CA ASP A 107 2.84 3.03 -12.64
C ASP A 107 2.80 4.40 -11.94
N LEU A 108 3.77 5.26 -12.27
CA LEU A 108 3.73 6.64 -11.82
C LEU A 108 2.50 7.33 -12.40
N ASP A 109 1.84 8.14 -11.59
CA ASP A 109 0.71 8.93 -12.04
C ASP A 109 1.13 10.13 -12.91
N ALA A 110 0.15 10.93 -13.36
CA ALA A 110 0.40 12.10 -14.22
C ALA A 110 1.27 13.19 -13.57
N LEU A 111 1.41 13.19 -12.25
CA LEU A 111 2.29 14.08 -11.47
C LEU A 111 3.64 13.44 -11.16
N GLY A 112 3.92 12.23 -11.67
CA GLY A 112 5.13 11.47 -11.40
C GLY A 112 5.22 10.90 -9.98
N ARG A 113 4.08 10.69 -9.32
CA ARG A 113 3.99 10.13 -7.96
C ARG A 113 3.88 8.62 -8.02
N CYS A 114 4.52 7.94 -7.06
CA CYS A 114 4.36 6.49 -6.90
C CYS A 114 2.94 6.14 -6.45
N GLY A 115 2.41 5.04 -6.98
CA GLY A 115 1.27 4.34 -6.41
C GLY A 115 1.73 3.27 -5.41
N PRO A 116 0.83 2.32 -5.06
CA PRO A 116 1.16 1.21 -4.18
C PRO A 116 2.31 0.35 -4.72
N ALA A 117 3.14 -0.16 -3.80
CA ALA A 117 4.09 -1.23 -4.05
C ALA A 117 3.66 -2.46 -3.25
N PHE A 118 3.65 -3.63 -3.89
CA PHE A 118 3.28 -4.90 -3.28
C PHE A 118 4.40 -5.93 -3.47
N ALA A 119 4.62 -6.77 -2.46
CA ALA A 119 5.57 -7.87 -2.57
C ALA A 119 5.13 -9.10 -1.78
N VAL A 120 5.55 -10.26 -2.28
CA VAL A 120 5.71 -11.50 -1.54
C VAL A 120 7.19 -11.59 -1.19
N LEU A 121 7.54 -11.21 0.02
CA LEU A 121 8.92 -11.16 0.49
C LEU A 121 9.35 -12.50 1.05
N THR A 122 10.50 -12.96 0.59
CA THR A 122 11.06 -14.26 0.97
C THR A 122 12.58 -14.11 1.18
N LYS A 123 13.22 -15.17 1.62
CA LYS A 123 14.70 -15.17 1.66
C LYS A 123 15.33 -14.99 0.27
N ALA A 124 14.64 -15.41 -0.79
CA ALA A 124 15.13 -15.29 -2.16
C ALA A 124 15.06 -13.85 -2.71
N THR A 125 14.15 -13.00 -2.18
CA THR A 125 14.05 -11.58 -2.60
C THR A 125 15.12 -10.70 -1.94
N MET A 126 15.70 -11.15 -0.82
CA MET A 126 16.68 -10.34 -0.09
C MET A 126 17.97 -10.15 -0.90
N PRO A 127 18.61 -8.96 -0.82
CA PRO A 127 19.77 -8.67 -1.63
C PRO A 127 20.96 -9.57 -1.31
N THR A 128 21.63 -10.02 -2.35
CA THR A 128 22.92 -10.73 -2.26
C THR A 128 24.10 -9.80 -2.58
N GLU A 129 23.82 -8.61 -3.10
CA GLU A 129 24.81 -7.62 -3.50
C GLU A 129 24.74 -6.35 -2.63
N LYS A 130 25.76 -5.52 -2.72
CA LYS A 130 25.77 -4.24 -2.01
C LYS A 130 24.88 -3.23 -2.75
N ARG A 131 24.16 -2.43 -1.95
CA ARG A 131 23.35 -1.31 -2.46
C ARG A 131 24.20 -0.33 -3.26
N GLU A 132 23.71 0.02 -4.45
CA GLU A 132 24.29 1.05 -5.31
C GLU A 132 23.71 2.44 -5.00
N SER A 133 24.28 3.48 -5.67
CA SER A 133 23.79 4.84 -5.56
C SER A 133 22.41 5.00 -6.22
N ILE A 134 21.52 5.69 -5.52
CA ILE A 134 20.19 6.05 -6.03
C ILE A 134 20.06 7.58 -6.25
N GLY A 135 21.20 8.28 -6.27
CA GLY A 135 21.29 9.75 -6.33
C GLY A 135 20.62 10.37 -7.55
N ASP A 136 20.52 9.65 -8.66
CA ASP A 136 19.97 10.13 -9.93
C ASP A 136 18.44 10.12 -9.97
N VAL A 137 17.77 9.32 -9.13
CA VAL A 137 16.31 9.32 -9.05
C VAL A 137 15.81 10.59 -8.37
N ARG A 138 14.83 11.22 -8.98
CA ARG A 138 14.16 12.44 -8.48
C ARG A 138 12.67 12.15 -8.28
N PRO A 139 12.24 11.68 -7.13
CA PRO A 139 10.81 11.48 -6.85
C PRO A 139 10.05 12.81 -6.92
N SER A 140 8.71 12.75 -7.04
CA SER A 140 7.86 13.94 -7.03
C SER A 140 8.18 14.87 -5.84
N GLY A 141 8.17 16.17 -6.04
CA GLY A 141 8.45 17.18 -5.01
C GLY A 141 9.86 17.15 -4.41
N TRP A 142 10.85 16.52 -5.07
CA TRP A 142 12.21 16.40 -4.55
C TRP A 142 12.93 17.74 -4.44
N HIS A 143 13.43 18.07 -3.25
CA HIS A 143 14.34 19.15 -2.96
C HIS A 143 15.53 18.67 -2.14
N THR A 144 16.71 19.25 -2.37
CA THR A 144 17.87 19.07 -1.49
C THR A 144 17.85 20.17 -0.44
N VAL A 145 17.37 19.84 0.77
CA VAL A 145 17.21 20.80 1.87
C VAL A 145 17.97 20.32 3.09
N ARG A 146 18.60 21.25 3.83
CA ARG A 146 19.40 20.97 5.02
C ARG A 146 18.91 21.76 6.23
N TYR A 147 18.93 21.07 7.40
CA TYR A 147 18.72 21.63 8.72
C TYR A 147 19.77 21.07 9.67
N ASP A 148 20.99 21.63 9.61
CA ASP A 148 22.23 21.08 10.19
C ASP A 148 22.20 20.91 11.73
N ASP A 149 21.38 21.67 12.42
CA ASP A 149 21.21 21.69 13.87
C ASP A 149 19.95 20.97 14.35
N LEU A 150 19.08 20.53 13.42
CA LEU A 150 17.80 19.91 13.73
C LEU A 150 17.75 18.43 13.32
N ILE A 151 18.49 18.05 12.28
CA ILE A 151 18.48 16.71 11.71
C ILE A 151 19.89 16.13 11.79
N GLU A 152 20.06 14.96 12.40
CA GLU A 152 21.36 14.33 12.64
C GLU A 152 22.19 14.20 11.34
N ASP A 153 21.58 13.69 10.25
CA ASP A 153 22.23 13.59 8.94
C ASP A 153 22.13 14.88 8.11
N LYS A 154 21.59 15.94 8.70
CA LYS A 154 21.46 17.29 8.11
C LYS A 154 20.43 17.42 6.99
N TYR A 155 20.16 16.37 6.20
CA TYR A 155 19.25 16.42 5.05
C TYR A 155 17.82 16.07 5.47
N LEU A 156 16.87 16.95 5.10
CA LEU A 156 15.46 16.76 5.38
C LEU A 156 14.89 15.56 4.63
N TYR A 157 15.17 15.48 3.33
CA TYR A 157 14.58 14.47 2.47
C TYR A 157 15.53 13.33 2.14
N ASN A 158 14.98 12.14 2.18
CA ASN A 158 15.56 10.90 1.70
C ASN A 158 14.75 10.40 0.48
N ARG A 159 15.40 9.65 -0.39
CA ARG A 159 14.72 8.80 -1.36
C ARG A 159 14.27 7.56 -0.60
N CYS A 160 13.04 7.61 -0.05
CA CYS A 160 12.50 6.52 0.73
C CYS A 160 11.99 5.44 -0.21
N HIS A 161 12.48 4.22 -0.04
CA HIS A 161 11.90 3.07 -0.70
C HIS A 161 10.54 2.75 -0.09
N LEU A 162 9.57 2.36 -0.91
CA LEU A 162 8.31 1.78 -0.46
C LEU A 162 8.52 0.32 -0.02
N ILE A 163 9.27 -0.46 -0.79
CA ILE A 163 9.82 -1.75 -0.40
C ILE A 163 11.33 -1.58 -0.23
N ALA A 164 11.82 -1.74 0.98
CA ALA A 164 13.22 -1.49 1.33
C ALA A 164 14.19 -2.36 0.54
N TYR A 165 15.36 -1.81 0.19
CA TYR A 165 16.45 -2.56 -0.46
C TYR A 165 16.81 -3.85 0.29
N MET A 166 16.80 -3.82 1.63
CA MET A 166 17.11 -5.00 2.44
C MET A 166 16.09 -6.14 2.30
N LEU A 167 14.90 -5.88 1.77
CA LEU A 167 13.82 -6.85 1.62
C LEU A 167 13.73 -7.41 0.20
N SER A 168 14.02 -6.57 -0.82
CA SER A 168 13.77 -6.89 -2.23
C SER A 168 15.02 -6.84 -3.11
N GLY A 169 16.09 -6.17 -2.68
CA GLY A 169 17.23 -5.89 -3.56
C GLY A 169 16.96 -4.84 -4.63
N GLU A 170 15.70 -4.34 -4.74
CA GLU A 170 15.33 -3.31 -5.71
C GLU A 170 15.98 -1.97 -5.34
N ASN A 171 16.81 -1.41 -6.25
CA ASN A 171 17.67 -0.28 -5.88
C ASN A 171 17.15 1.08 -6.38
N ALA A 172 17.21 1.34 -7.67
CA ALA A 172 16.99 2.67 -8.26
C ALA A 172 15.68 2.78 -9.06
N ASN A 173 14.67 2.01 -8.69
CA ASN A 173 13.37 2.01 -9.34
C ASN A 173 12.58 3.28 -8.98
N PRO A 174 12.24 4.15 -9.96
CA PRO A 174 11.44 5.35 -9.70
C PRO A 174 10.03 5.05 -9.14
N GLN A 175 9.45 3.88 -9.44
CA GLN A 175 8.15 3.45 -8.93
C GLN A 175 8.20 2.99 -7.48
N ASN A 176 9.40 2.78 -6.93
CA ASN A 176 9.63 2.36 -5.54
C ASN A 176 10.20 3.48 -4.65
N LEU A 177 10.37 4.71 -5.15
CA LEU A 177 11.04 5.78 -4.43
C LEU A 177 10.15 7.01 -4.29
N ILE A 178 9.91 7.45 -3.05
CA ILE A 178 9.21 8.68 -2.73
C ILE A 178 10.12 9.71 -2.07
N THR A 179 9.72 10.98 -2.13
CA THR A 179 10.33 12.04 -1.31
C THR A 179 9.80 11.91 0.12
N GLY A 180 10.56 11.24 0.96
CA GLY A 180 10.24 11.07 2.37
C GLY A 180 11.17 11.88 3.27
N THR A 181 10.70 12.27 4.43
CA THR A 181 11.54 12.92 5.44
C THR A 181 12.54 11.93 6.05
N ARG A 182 13.59 12.46 6.65
CA ARG A 182 14.51 11.63 7.44
C ARG A 182 13.76 10.92 8.58
N TYR A 183 12.79 11.60 9.20
CA TYR A 183 11.99 11.04 10.27
C TYR A 183 11.09 9.90 9.79
N LEU A 184 10.38 10.05 8.67
CA LEU A 184 9.63 8.95 8.05
C LEU A 184 10.54 7.76 7.77
N ASN A 185 11.71 8.01 7.13
CA ASN A 185 12.60 6.94 6.69
C ASN A 185 13.17 6.13 7.87
N ILE A 186 13.61 6.80 8.93
CA ILE A 186 14.37 6.18 10.03
C ILE A 186 13.48 5.83 11.23
N SER A 187 12.59 6.73 11.61
CA SER A 187 11.74 6.50 12.78
C SER A 187 10.41 5.83 12.41
N GLY A 188 9.92 6.05 11.18
CA GLY A 188 8.70 5.44 10.68
C GLY A 188 8.95 4.08 10.02
N MET A 189 9.55 4.04 8.83
CA MET A 189 9.63 2.83 8.00
C MET A 189 10.61 1.79 8.52
N LEU A 190 11.84 2.18 8.82
CA LEU A 190 12.95 1.28 9.16
C LEU A 190 12.65 0.26 10.28
N PRO A 191 11.93 0.60 11.37
CA PRO A 191 11.56 -0.40 12.39
C PRO A 191 10.71 -1.55 11.86
N TYR A 192 9.74 -1.24 10.98
CA TYR A 192 8.86 -2.23 10.36
C TYR A 192 9.58 -3.06 9.31
N GLU A 193 10.40 -2.41 8.47
CA GLU A 193 11.26 -3.08 7.48
C GLU A 193 12.20 -4.09 8.14
N LYS A 194 12.84 -3.69 9.25
CA LYS A 194 13.68 -4.60 10.04
C LYS A 194 12.89 -5.75 10.66
N ARG A 195 11.69 -5.48 11.18
CA ARG A 195 10.83 -6.54 11.73
C ARG A 195 10.52 -7.61 10.69
N VAL A 196 10.25 -7.20 9.43
CA VAL A 196 10.02 -8.14 8.32
C VAL A 196 11.31 -8.87 7.94
N ALA A 197 12.43 -8.14 7.82
CA ALA A 197 13.73 -8.75 7.50
C ALA A 197 14.13 -9.78 8.55
N ASP A 198 14.08 -9.43 9.82
CA ASP A 198 14.41 -10.31 10.94
C ASP A 198 13.51 -11.56 10.95
N TYR A 199 12.22 -11.42 10.68
CA TYR A 199 11.28 -12.55 10.61
C TYR A 199 11.68 -13.53 9.50
N ILE A 200 11.94 -13.03 8.28
CA ILE A 200 12.35 -13.87 7.13
C ILE A 200 13.74 -14.50 7.40
N GLU A 201 14.69 -13.73 7.94
CA GLU A 201 16.05 -14.22 8.21
C GLU A 201 16.09 -15.34 9.27
N ASN A 202 15.19 -15.28 10.24
CA ASN A 202 15.05 -16.30 11.29
C ASN A 202 14.20 -17.50 10.86
N GLY A 203 13.83 -17.61 9.60
CA GLY A 203 13.10 -18.76 9.04
C GLY A 203 11.59 -18.69 9.19
N GLY A 204 11.00 -17.50 9.39
CA GLY A 204 9.58 -17.29 9.54
C GLY A 204 8.76 -17.53 8.24
N GLY A 205 9.41 -17.60 7.08
CA GLY A 205 8.76 -17.86 5.79
C GLY A 205 8.39 -16.58 5.04
N ALA A 206 7.50 -16.73 4.07
CA ALA A 206 7.08 -15.64 3.19
C ALA A 206 6.14 -14.65 3.88
N VAL A 207 6.31 -13.37 3.54
CA VAL A 207 5.52 -12.25 4.07
C VAL A 207 4.90 -11.48 2.91
N LEU A 208 3.57 -11.30 2.94
CA LEU A 208 2.88 -10.30 2.13
C LEU A 208 3.21 -8.92 2.67
N TYR A 209 3.57 -8.00 1.80
CA TYR A 209 3.95 -6.64 2.15
C TYR A 209 3.36 -5.66 1.16
N ARG A 210 2.73 -4.59 1.64
CA ARG A 210 2.21 -3.51 0.80
C ARG A 210 2.51 -2.17 1.43
N ALA A 211 3.09 -1.27 0.64
CA ALA A 211 3.32 0.12 1.01
C ALA A 211 2.58 1.04 0.05
N THR A 212 1.61 1.79 0.57
CA THR A 212 0.76 2.70 -0.19
C THR A 212 1.06 4.14 0.21
N PRO A 213 1.73 4.94 -0.63
CA PRO A 213 1.94 6.35 -0.35
C PRO A 213 0.62 7.12 -0.50
N VAL A 214 0.28 7.95 0.49
CA VAL A 214 -1.00 8.66 0.58
C VAL A 214 -0.78 10.12 0.20
N PHE A 215 -1.23 10.50 -1.00
CA PHE A 215 -1.16 11.86 -1.53
C PHE A 215 -2.53 12.54 -1.47
N LEU A 216 -2.62 13.76 -0.93
CA LEU A 216 -3.86 14.52 -0.89
C LEU A 216 -3.97 15.44 -2.12
N GLY A 217 -5.03 15.29 -2.91
CA GLY A 217 -5.22 16.09 -4.12
C GLY A 217 -3.99 16.07 -5.04
N ASP A 218 -3.50 17.25 -5.39
CA ASP A 218 -2.33 17.43 -6.27
C ASP A 218 -1.00 17.58 -5.50
N ASP A 219 -0.94 17.21 -4.23
CA ASP A 219 0.31 17.25 -3.46
C ASP A 219 1.40 16.40 -4.13
N LEU A 220 2.60 16.97 -4.25
CA LEU A 220 3.76 16.27 -4.81
C LEU A 220 4.48 15.37 -3.79
N LEU A 221 4.25 15.60 -2.48
CA LEU A 221 4.74 14.75 -1.41
C LEU A 221 3.59 13.97 -0.79
N ALA A 222 3.82 12.69 -0.53
CA ALA A 222 2.88 11.89 0.27
C ALA A 222 2.76 12.47 1.68
N ARG A 223 1.54 12.51 2.24
CA ARG A 223 1.28 12.86 3.64
C ARG A 223 1.80 11.80 4.60
N GLY A 224 1.93 10.58 4.12
CA GLY A 224 2.47 9.42 4.82
C GLY A 224 2.43 8.19 3.94
N VAL A 225 2.76 7.06 4.55
CA VAL A 225 2.71 5.74 3.92
C VAL A 225 1.83 4.84 4.77
N GLU A 226 0.80 4.26 4.19
CA GLU A 226 0.10 3.13 4.78
C GLU A 226 0.93 1.87 4.51
N LEU A 227 1.27 1.15 5.57
CA LEU A 227 2.15 0.00 5.52
C LEU A 227 1.48 -1.20 6.14
N GLU A 228 1.39 -2.27 5.37
CA GLU A 228 0.78 -3.53 5.79
C GLU A 228 1.74 -4.69 5.58
N ALA A 229 1.71 -5.65 6.49
CA ALA A 229 2.37 -6.93 6.31
C ALA A 229 1.65 -8.05 7.06
N GLU A 230 1.66 -9.25 6.49
CA GLU A 230 1.27 -10.49 7.16
C GLU A 230 2.12 -11.67 6.68
N ALA A 231 2.49 -12.56 7.57
CA ALA A 231 3.15 -13.79 7.17
C ALA A 231 2.12 -14.83 6.67
N LEU A 232 2.44 -15.52 5.57
CA LEU A 232 1.52 -16.50 4.96
C LEU A 232 1.21 -17.70 5.89
N ARG A 233 2.14 -18.06 6.77
CA ARG A 233 2.03 -19.26 7.60
C ARG A 233 2.01 -18.99 9.10
N ASP A 234 2.09 -17.72 9.51
CA ASP A 234 2.08 -17.30 10.90
C ASP A 234 1.08 -16.15 11.12
N PRO A 235 -0.13 -16.43 11.62
CA PRO A 235 -1.16 -15.42 11.80
C PRO A 235 -0.83 -14.39 12.88
N GLU A 236 0.19 -14.62 13.72
CA GLU A 236 0.61 -13.68 14.75
C GLU A 236 1.61 -12.63 14.22
N PHE A 237 2.24 -12.91 13.07
CA PHE A 237 3.08 -11.92 12.42
C PHE A 237 2.26 -11.09 11.44
N SER A 238 1.73 -9.99 11.91
CA SER A 238 1.06 -9.00 11.08
C SER A 238 1.21 -7.59 11.66
N PHE A 239 1.02 -6.59 10.81
CA PHE A 239 0.80 -5.21 11.18
C PHE A 239 0.10 -4.43 10.07
N HIS A 240 -0.62 -3.38 10.47
CA HIS A 240 -1.21 -2.39 9.60
C HIS A 240 -1.07 -1.03 10.27
N VAL A 241 -0.28 -0.15 9.68
CA VAL A 241 0.08 1.14 10.26
C VAL A 241 0.08 2.24 9.21
N PHE A 242 -0.17 3.47 9.64
CA PHE A 242 0.13 4.67 8.86
C PHE A 242 1.37 5.35 9.44
N LEU A 243 2.31 5.70 8.58
CA LEU A 243 3.59 6.32 8.89
C LEU A 243 3.58 7.76 8.40
N TYR A 244 3.68 8.74 9.31
CA TYR A 244 3.59 10.15 8.96
C TYR A 244 4.84 10.66 8.24
N ASN A 245 4.67 11.31 7.09
CA ASN A 245 5.76 11.98 6.37
C ASN A 245 5.98 13.40 6.91
N VAL A 246 6.42 13.49 8.12
CA VAL A 246 6.71 14.73 8.84
C VAL A 246 8.18 14.79 9.28
N GLN A 247 8.63 15.95 9.67
CA GLN A 247 9.91 16.12 10.39
C GLN A 247 9.65 17.05 11.57
N PRO A 248 9.82 16.58 12.83
CA PRO A 248 9.66 17.43 14.01
C PRO A 248 10.49 18.72 13.89
N GLY A 249 9.87 19.87 14.17
CA GLY A 249 10.48 21.18 14.06
C GLY A 249 10.58 21.76 12.64
N VAL A 250 10.01 21.06 11.63
CA VAL A 250 9.97 21.53 10.24
C VAL A 250 8.54 21.47 9.71
N ARG A 251 8.07 22.60 9.19
CA ARG A 251 6.84 22.68 8.43
C ARG A 251 7.10 22.39 6.97
N ILE A 252 6.38 21.42 6.41
CA ILE A 252 6.47 20.97 5.02
C ILE A 252 5.27 21.51 4.25
N ASP A 253 5.52 22.04 3.06
CA ASP A 253 4.52 22.29 2.03
C ASP A 253 4.45 21.07 1.10
N TYR A 254 3.45 20.23 1.29
CA TYR A 254 3.31 18.99 0.54
C TYR A 254 2.98 19.21 -0.93
N ALA A 255 2.36 20.34 -1.28
CA ALA A 255 2.07 20.65 -2.67
C ALA A 255 3.33 20.86 -3.52
N SER A 256 4.42 21.37 -2.91
CA SER A 256 5.65 21.71 -3.62
C SER A 256 6.90 20.98 -3.14
N GLY A 257 6.90 20.43 -1.93
CA GLY A 257 8.10 19.90 -1.25
C GLY A 257 8.96 20.98 -0.61
N GLN A 258 8.56 22.25 -0.64
CA GLN A 258 9.25 23.30 0.09
C GLN A 258 9.08 23.14 1.61
N SER A 259 10.01 23.68 2.37
CA SER A 259 9.95 23.55 3.83
C SER A 259 10.53 24.78 4.54
N LYS A 260 10.12 24.95 5.80
CA LYS A 260 10.68 25.98 6.70
C LYS A 260 10.67 25.46 8.14
N ARG A 261 11.52 26.04 8.98
CA ARG A 261 11.44 25.78 10.42
C ARG A 261 10.09 26.16 10.99
N GLU A 262 9.64 25.37 11.93
CA GLU A 262 8.57 25.81 12.83
C GLU A 262 9.12 26.87 13.78
N ALA A 263 8.27 27.87 14.05
CA ALA A 263 8.63 28.99 14.93
C ALA A 263 8.65 28.56 16.40
#